data_310c35eda52f6eeb355ab5aa9094fe08
#
_entry.id   310c35eda52f6eeb355ab5aa9094fe08
#
_cell.length_a   1.000
_cell.length_b   1.000
_cell.length_c   1.000
_cell.angle_alpha   90.00
_cell.angle_beta   90.00
_cell.angle_gamma   90.00
#
_symmetry.space_group_name_H-M   'P 1'
#
loop_
_entity.id
_entity.type
_entity.pdbx_description
1 polymer ?
#
loop_
_entity_poly.entity_id
_entity_poly.type
_entity_poly.pdbx_seq_one_letter_code
_entity_poly.pdbx_strand_id
1 'polypeptide(L)'
;MSLVELTEFLIKSLVVNKEDVSVKEFESDEENTVLIQVLVNSDDMGRVIGKGGKLANSVRTLVQASSYTKDNKKVRINIDSF
;
A
#
# COMPACT_ATOMS: atom_id res chain seq x y z
N MET A 1 12.74 3.82 -7.35
CA MET A 1 11.81 3.83 -6.21
C MET A 1 11.42 2.41 -5.85
N SER A 2 11.57 2.04 -4.58
CA SER A 2 11.17 0.72 -4.12
C SER A 2 9.65 0.60 -4.04
N LEU A 3 9.14 -0.63 -3.88
CA LEU A 3 7.69 -0.84 -3.71
C LEU A 3 7.19 -0.15 -2.43
N VAL A 4 7.99 -0.19 -1.36
CA VAL A 4 7.63 0.49 -0.10
C VAL A 4 7.56 2.00 -0.32
N GLU A 5 8.56 2.58 -0.98
CA GLU A 5 8.58 4.01 -1.27
C GLU A 5 7.41 4.44 -2.14
N LEU A 6 7.09 3.67 -3.18
CA LEU A 6 5.95 3.95 -4.04
C LEU A 6 4.64 3.89 -3.25
N THR A 7 4.46 2.84 -2.45
CA THR A 7 3.26 2.67 -1.63
C THR A 7 3.12 3.83 -0.65
N GLU A 8 4.21 4.18 0.03
CA GLU A 8 4.22 5.30 0.97
C GLU A 8 3.87 6.62 0.29
N PHE A 9 4.44 6.88 -0.88
CA PHE A 9 4.13 8.08 -1.65
C PHE A 9 2.63 8.16 -1.99
N LEU A 10 2.07 7.06 -2.47
CA LEU A 10 0.65 7.03 -2.85
C LEU A 10 -0.26 7.22 -1.63
N ILE A 11 0.02 6.53 -0.54
CA ILE A 11 -0.78 6.64 0.68
C ILE A 11 -0.69 8.05 1.28
N LYS A 12 0.52 8.61 1.36
CA LYS A 12 0.70 9.96 1.88
C LYS A 12 0.01 11.02 1.04
N SER A 13 -0.19 10.74 -0.25
CA SER A 13 -0.92 11.66 -1.13
C SER A 13 -2.43 11.71 -0.82
N LEU A 14 -2.94 10.73 -0.09
CA LEU A 14 -4.37 10.59 0.19
C LEU A 14 -4.75 11.03 1.61
N VAL A 15 -3.81 11.11 2.53
CA VAL A 15 -4.09 11.32 3.95
C VAL A 15 -3.79 12.74 4.40
N VAL A 16 -4.40 13.13 5.52
CA VAL A 16 -4.12 14.39 6.21
C VAL A 16 -2.96 14.20 7.19
N ASN A 17 -2.97 13.10 7.95
CA ASN A 17 -1.97 12.82 8.98
C ASN A 17 -0.80 12.02 8.39
N LYS A 18 0.02 12.69 7.60
CA LYS A 18 1.10 12.07 6.84
C LYS A 18 2.17 11.44 7.72
N GLU A 19 2.44 12.05 8.86
CA GLU A 19 3.44 11.57 9.82
C GLU A 19 3.05 10.26 10.49
N ASP A 20 1.77 9.90 10.45
CA ASP A 20 1.27 8.65 11.02
C ASP A 20 1.31 7.49 10.06
N VAL A 21 1.66 7.72 8.80
CA VAL A 21 1.73 6.65 7.80
C VAL A 21 2.94 5.75 8.07
N SER A 22 2.68 4.46 8.15
CA SER A 22 3.73 3.45 8.27
C SER A 22 3.55 2.43 7.16
N VAL A 23 4.59 2.19 6.38
CA VAL A 23 4.59 1.21 5.30
C VAL A 23 5.79 0.29 5.49
N LYS A 24 5.53 -1.01 5.63
CA LYS A 24 6.58 -2.01 5.82
C LYS A 24 6.37 -3.19 4.91
N GLU A 25 7.47 -3.75 4.46
CA GLU A 25 7.47 -4.95 3.63
C GLU A 25 7.84 -6.16 4.48
N PHE A 26 7.14 -7.26 4.25
CA PHE A 26 7.40 -8.53 4.93
C PHE A 26 7.49 -9.63 3.88
N GLU A 27 8.25 -10.68 4.20
CA GLU A 27 8.26 -11.88 3.40
C GLU A 27 6.92 -12.61 3.58
N SER A 28 6.41 -13.17 2.48
CA SER A 28 5.20 -13.96 2.49
C SER A 28 5.55 -15.44 2.42
N ASP A 29 4.69 -16.29 3.02
CA ASP A 29 4.79 -17.73 2.88
C ASP A 29 4.46 -18.19 1.46
N GLU A 30 3.76 -17.36 0.70
CA GLU A 30 3.47 -17.65 -0.70
C GLU A 30 4.70 -17.41 -1.55
N GLU A 31 4.98 -18.35 -2.45
CA GLU A 31 6.11 -18.24 -3.38
C GLU A 31 5.93 -17.01 -4.27
N ASN A 32 7.03 -16.32 -4.50
CA ASN A 32 7.09 -15.16 -5.41
C ASN A 32 6.09 -14.06 -5.05
N THR A 33 5.83 -13.86 -3.76
CA THR A 33 4.87 -12.88 -3.26
C THR A 33 5.52 -12.01 -2.20
N VAL A 34 5.25 -10.70 -2.28
CA VAL A 34 5.68 -9.70 -1.31
C VAL A 34 4.45 -9.21 -0.54
N LEU A 35 4.58 -9.10 0.76
CA LEU A 35 3.52 -8.57 1.63
C LEU A 35 3.89 -7.17 2.09
N ILE A 36 3.01 -6.21 1.86
CA ILE A 36 3.19 -4.83 2.31
C ILE A 36 2.07 -4.49 3.30
N GLN A 37 2.47 -4.05 4.49
CA GLN A 37 1.53 -3.61 5.52
C GLN A 37 1.53 -2.10 5.60
N VAL A 38 0.36 -1.50 5.45
CA VAL A 38 0.14 -0.06 5.54
C VAL A 38 -0.69 0.22 6.79
N LEU A 39 -0.20 1.13 7.63
CA LEU A 39 -0.95 1.64 8.78
C LEU A 39 -1.10 3.14 8.65
N VAL A 40 -2.30 3.64 8.90
CA VAL A 40 -2.62 5.06 8.84
C VAL A 40 -3.38 5.47 10.10
N ASN A 41 -3.50 6.78 10.31
CA ASN A 41 -4.38 7.30 11.36
C ASN A 41 -5.82 6.87 11.05
N SER A 42 -6.57 6.45 12.08
CA SER A 42 -7.94 5.98 11.89
C SER A 42 -8.83 7.02 11.20
N ASP A 43 -8.57 8.30 11.41
CA ASP A 43 -9.33 9.38 10.77
C ASP A 43 -9.11 9.44 9.26
N ASP A 44 -8.01 8.83 8.77
CA ASP A 44 -7.67 8.82 7.35
C ASP A 44 -8.13 7.57 6.61
N MET A 45 -8.67 6.58 7.32
CA MET A 45 -9.07 5.31 6.68
C MET A 45 -10.04 5.51 5.51
N GLY A 46 -11.06 6.37 5.72
CA GLY A 46 -12.03 6.65 4.66
C GLY A 46 -11.40 7.27 3.43
N ARG A 47 -10.37 8.11 3.62
CA ARG A 47 -9.64 8.73 2.52
C ARG A 47 -8.80 7.75 1.73
N VAL A 48 -8.24 6.76 2.41
CA VAL A 48 -7.39 5.75 1.76
C VAL A 48 -8.22 4.70 1.05
N ILE A 49 -9.32 4.27 1.65
CA ILE A 49 -10.20 3.26 1.05
C ILE A 49 -10.95 3.84 -0.15
N GLY A 50 -11.50 5.04 0.04
CA GLY A 50 -12.31 5.68 -0.98
C GLY A 50 -13.69 5.05 -1.12
N LYS A 51 -14.51 5.63 -1.96
CA LYS A 51 -15.88 5.15 -2.18
C LYS A 51 -15.85 3.77 -2.83
N GLY A 52 -16.44 2.80 -2.17
CA GLY A 52 -16.49 1.42 -2.68
C GLY A 52 -15.11 0.76 -2.78
N GLY A 53 -14.12 1.27 -2.05
CA GLY A 53 -12.77 0.72 -2.09
C GLY A 53 -11.93 1.12 -3.28
N LYS A 54 -12.38 2.09 -4.07
CA LYS A 54 -11.74 2.45 -5.35
C LYS A 54 -10.30 2.95 -5.19
N LEU A 55 -10.04 3.79 -4.18
CA LEU A 55 -8.69 4.32 -3.99
C LEU A 55 -7.72 3.25 -3.53
N ALA A 56 -8.13 2.43 -2.58
CA ALA A 56 -7.30 1.31 -2.12
C ALA A 56 -6.98 0.35 -3.26
N ASN A 57 -7.97 0.05 -4.09
CA ASN A 57 -7.76 -0.83 -5.24
C ASN A 57 -6.85 -0.20 -6.29
N SER A 58 -6.93 1.12 -6.48
CA SER A 58 -6.02 1.83 -7.38
C SER A 58 -4.58 1.77 -6.89
N VAL A 59 -4.36 1.95 -5.59
CA VAL A 59 -3.03 1.81 -5.00
C VAL A 59 -2.49 0.40 -5.24
N ARG A 60 -3.30 -0.63 -4.97
CA ARG A 60 -2.91 -2.02 -5.21
C ARG A 60 -2.54 -2.27 -6.66
N THR A 61 -3.33 -1.75 -7.59
CA THR A 61 -3.08 -1.91 -9.03
C THR A 61 -1.76 -1.27 -9.44
N LEU A 62 -1.50 -0.05 -8.99
CA LEU A 62 -0.28 0.67 -9.36
C LEU A 62 0.96 -0.01 -8.79
N VAL A 63 0.92 -0.41 -7.53
CA VAL A 63 2.05 -1.08 -6.89
C VAL A 63 2.30 -2.45 -7.53
N GLN A 64 1.23 -3.19 -7.82
CA GLN A 64 1.36 -4.49 -8.50
C GLN A 64 1.98 -4.34 -9.89
N ALA A 65 1.56 -3.34 -10.64
CA ALA A 65 2.11 -3.08 -11.98
C ALA A 65 3.61 -2.77 -11.88
N SER A 66 4.01 -1.97 -10.90
CA SER A 66 5.43 -1.66 -10.68
C SER A 66 6.23 -2.91 -10.35
N SER A 67 5.69 -3.78 -9.51
CA SER A 67 6.36 -5.03 -9.12
C SER A 67 6.57 -5.95 -10.33
N TYR A 68 5.57 -6.10 -11.17
CA TYR A 68 5.69 -6.94 -12.37
C TYR A 68 6.76 -6.41 -13.31
N THR A 69 6.91 -5.11 -13.42
CA THR A 69 7.91 -4.51 -14.29
C THR A 69 9.33 -4.74 -13.76
N LYS A 70 9.52 -4.67 -12.44
CA LYS A 70 10.84 -4.74 -11.81
C LYS A 70 11.25 -6.15 -11.43
N ASP A 71 10.41 -6.83 -10.64
CA ASP A 71 10.77 -8.08 -9.96
C ASP A 71 9.90 -9.24 -10.38
N ASN A 72 8.84 -9.00 -11.12
CA ASN A 72 7.85 -9.99 -11.52
C ASN A 72 7.29 -10.76 -10.32
N LYS A 73 7.00 -10.05 -9.23
CA LYS A 73 6.46 -10.64 -8.03
C LYS A 73 5.03 -10.17 -7.79
N LYS A 74 4.22 -11.04 -7.20
CA LYS A 74 2.88 -10.69 -6.74
C LYS A 74 3.02 -9.85 -5.47
N VAL A 75 2.17 -8.83 -5.32
CA VAL A 75 2.15 -7.98 -4.14
C VAL A 75 0.79 -8.08 -3.46
N ARG A 76 0.80 -8.30 -2.16
CA ARG A 76 -0.38 -8.20 -1.32
C ARG A 76 -0.23 -7.00 -0.41
N ILE A 77 -1.21 -6.11 -0.41
CA ILE A 77 -1.19 -4.91 0.42
C ILE A 77 -2.34 -4.98 1.41
N ASN A 78 -2.00 -4.96 2.69
CA ASN A 78 -2.97 -4.85 3.77
C ASN A 78 -2.97 -3.40 4.26
N ILE A 79 -4.14 -2.80 4.35
CA ILE A 79 -4.31 -1.42 4.82
C ILE A 79 -5.15 -1.46 6.07
N ASP A 80 -4.63 -0.88 7.15
CA ASP A 80 -5.31 -0.83 8.44
C ASP A 80 -4.98 0.48 9.15
N SER A 81 -5.59 0.71 10.29
CA SER A 81 -5.34 1.88 11.11
C SER A 81 -4.73 1.48 12.44
N PHE A 82 -4.10 2.45 13.07
CA PHE A 82 -3.61 2.30 14.44
C PHE A 82 -4.77 2.18 15.42
#